data_38008d47cc4dcb36fb265c0c43224a9f
#
_entry.id   38008d47cc4dcb36fb265c0c43224a9f
#
_cell.length_a   1.000
_cell.length_b   1.000
_cell.length_c   1.000
_cell.angle_alpha   90.00
_cell.angle_beta   90.00
_cell.angle_gamma   90.00
#
_symmetry.space_group_name_H-M   'P 1'
#
loop_
_entity.id
_entity.type
_entity.pdbx_description
1 polymer ?
#
loop_
_entity_poly.entity_id
_entity_poly.type
_entity_poly.pdbx_seq_one_letter_code
_entity_poly.pdbx_strand_id
1 'polypeptide(L)'
;VEAALTQPEAIRTPTGSSFEDAAASDRPLIIVVDDDPDICDALYELLRSVDLDAVRFGSTQELLRAPLPDRPGCFILDVRMPGLSGLELQSRLAGKGDGKPIIFLTGYGDVPMTVQAMKAGAVDFLIKPVRDQALLDAVAAAIDVDRGRRASAAVAARAIEQFDALTRREQQVLRAAAAGMLNKQIAFELGISEVTVKLHRGSMMKKIGARTIADLVRAWESLPAPVRDRVAI
;
A
#
# COMPACT_ATOMS: atom_id res chain seq x y z
N VAL A 1 -44.93 -14.17 -34.51
CA VAL A 1 -43.63 -14.72 -34.18
C VAL A 1 -42.87 -13.62 -33.47
N GLU A 2 -42.97 -13.63 -32.15
CA GLU A 2 -42.40 -12.62 -31.23
C GLU A 2 -40.97 -13.04 -30.91
N ALA A 3 -39.99 -12.24 -31.34
CA ALA A 3 -38.60 -12.46 -31.02
C ALA A 3 -38.35 -12.01 -29.58
N ALA A 4 -38.11 -12.96 -28.69
CA ALA A 4 -37.67 -12.70 -27.33
C ALA A 4 -36.28 -12.04 -27.36
N LEU A 5 -36.22 -10.78 -26.99
CA LEU A 5 -34.97 -10.06 -26.68
C LEU A 5 -34.39 -10.66 -25.40
N THR A 6 -33.35 -11.47 -25.54
CA THR A 6 -32.53 -11.96 -24.45
C THR A 6 -31.79 -10.75 -23.84
N GLN A 7 -32.13 -10.39 -22.62
CA GLN A 7 -31.38 -9.40 -21.85
C GLN A 7 -29.98 -9.94 -21.57
N PRO A 8 -28.90 -9.13 -21.66
CA PRO A 8 -27.59 -9.58 -21.27
C PRO A 8 -27.60 -9.89 -19.76
N GLU A 9 -27.15 -11.08 -19.44
CA GLU A 9 -26.97 -11.53 -18.06
C GLU A 9 -26.07 -10.55 -17.31
N ALA A 10 -26.61 -9.88 -16.31
CA ALA A 10 -25.85 -8.95 -15.47
C ALA A 10 -24.65 -9.70 -14.87
N ILE A 11 -23.45 -9.14 -15.06
CA ILE A 11 -22.21 -9.61 -14.43
C ILE A 11 -22.51 -9.82 -12.95
N ARG A 12 -22.43 -11.08 -12.51
CA ARG A 12 -22.68 -11.43 -11.09
C ARG A 12 -21.60 -10.81 -10.24
N THR A 13 -21.89 -9.67 -9.62
CA THR A 13 -21.14 -9.16 -8.48
C THR A 13 -21.09 -10.27 -7.42
N PRO A 14 -19.92 -10.57 -6.82
CA PRO A 14 -19.86 -11.54 -5.74
C PRO A 14 -20.77 -11.03 -4.60
N THR A 15 -21.75 -11.86 -4.23
CA THR A 15 -22.69 -11.61 -3.14
C THR A 15 -21.92 -11.47 -1.82
N GLY A 16 -22.40 -10.63 -0.88
CA GLY A 16 -21.74 -10.19 0.34
C GLY A 16 -21.03 -11.25 1.19
N SER A 17 -21.40 -12.55 1.11
CA SER A 17 -20.71 -13.64 1.82
C SER A 17 -19.27 -13.90 1.32
N SER A 18 -18.95 -13.57 0.05
CA SER A 18 -17.60 -13.75 -0.51
C SER A 18 -16.60 -12.68 -0.04
N PHE A 19 -17.08 -11.52 0.40
CA PHE A 19 -16.21 -10.44 0.91
C PHE A 19 -15.91 -10.59 2.41
N GLU A 20 -16.84 -11.14 3.22
CA GLU A 20 -16.64 -11.34 4.65
C GLU A 20 -15.62 -12.48 4.93
N ASP A 21 -15.68 -13.57 4.21
CA ASP A 21 -14.68 -14.65 4.28
C ASP A 21 -13.31 -14.20 3.74
N ALA A 22 -13.29 -13.25 2.79
CA ALA A 22 -12.08 -12.68 2.24
C ALA A 22 -11.34 -11.76 3.23
N ALA A 23 -12.03 -11.10 4.16
CA ALA A 23 -11.44 -10.14 5.09
C ALA A 23 -10.47 -10.77 6.11
N ALA A 24 -10.60 -12.07 6.41
CA ALA A 24 -9.79 -12.80 7.39
C ALA A 24 -8.56 -13.51 6.77
N SER A 25 -8.37 -13.46 5.46
CA SER A 25 -7.30 -14.16 4.75
C SER A 25 -6.10 -13.26 4.49
N ASP A 26 -4.90 -13.74 4.81
CA ASP A 26 -3.62 -13.09 4.43
C ASP A 26 -3.18 -13.41 2.99
N ARG A 27 -4.04 -14.11 2.22
CA ARG A 27 -3.78 -14.45 0.81
C ARG A 27 -3.88 -13.21 -0.07
N PRO A 28 -3.04 -13.06 -1.08
CA PRO A 28 -3.11 -11.94 -2.00
C PRO A 28 -4.46 -11.88 -2.72
N LEU A 29 -4.99 -10.67 -2.89
CA LEU A 29 -6.20 -10.38 -3.66
C LEU A 29 -5.86 -9.58 -4.91
N ILE A 30 -6.16 -10.13 -6.07
CA ILE A 30 -5.97 -9.48 -7.37
C ILE A 30 -7.29 -8.86 -7.80
N ILE A 31 -7.24 -7.58 -8.14
CA ILE A 31 -8.41 -6.80 -8.52
C ILE A 31 -8.32 -6.49 -10.01
N VAL A 32 -9.16 -7.13 -10.80
CA VAL A 32 -9.23 -6.97 -12.26
C VAL A 32 -10.29 -5.94 -12.60
N VAL A 33 -9.97 -4.96 -13.45
CA VAL A 33 -10.91 -3.96 -13.93
C VAL A 33 -10.76 -3.81 -15.45
N ASP A 34 -11.76 -4.27 -16.17
CA ASP A 34 -11.80 -4.29 -17.64
C ASP A 34 -13.26 -4.22 -18.07
N ASP A 35 -13.59 -3.45 -19.10
CA ASP A 35 -14.96 -3.36 -19.60
C ASP A 35 -15.36 -4.52 -20.54
N ASP A 36 -14.40 -5.35 -20.92
CA ASP A 36 -14.60 -6.57 -21.66
C ASP A 36 -14.83 -7.74 -20.70
N PRO A 37 -16.05 -8.31 -20.62
CA PRO A 37 -16.37 -9.40 -19.71
C PRO A 37 -15.60 -10.69 -20.01
N ASP A 38 -15.29 -10.97 -21.29
CA ASP A 38 -14.56 -12.18 -21.67
C ASP A 38 -13.12 -12.11 -21.17
N ILE A 39 -12.52 -10.94 -21.21
CA ILE A 39 -11.17 -10.71 -20.64
C ILE A 39 -11.21 -10.81 -19.11
N CYS A 40 -12.20 -10.20 -18.47
CA CYS A 40 -12.40 -10.32 -17.01
C CYS A 40 -12.50 -11.78 -16.57
N ASP A 41 -13.28 -12.58 -17.29
CA ASP A 41 -13.50 -14.00 -16.99
C ASP A 41 -12.23 -14.82 -17.21
N ALA A 42 -11.55 -14.63 -18.34
CA ALA A 42 -10.28 -15.31 -18.64
C ALA A 42 -9.19 -15.02 -17.60
N LEU A 43 -9.04 -13.75 -17.21
CA LEU A 43 -8.07 -13.35 -16.17
C LEU A 43 -8.44 -13.93 -14.80
N TYR A 44 -9.72 -13.89 -14.45
CA TYR A 44 -10.20 -14.48 -13.20
C TYR A 44 -9.90 -15.98 -13.12
N GLU A 45 -10.20 -16.76 -14.15
CA GLU A 45 -9.94 -18.19 -14.22
C GLU A 45 -8.43 -18.49 -14.19
N LEU A 46 -7.62 -17.72 -14.91
CA LEU A 46 -6.16 -17.87 -14.88
C LEU A 46 -5.59 -17.66 -13.47
N LEU A 47 -5.99 -16.58 -12.78
CA LEU A 47 -5.52 -16.28 -11.43
C LEU A 47 -5.97 -17.37 -10.43
N ARG A 48 -7.20 -17.85 -10.55
CA ARG A 48 -7.73 -18.95 -9.72
C ARG A 48 -6.99 -20.26 -9.96
N SER A 49 -6.56 -20.53 -11.20
CA SER A 49 -5.83 -21.75 -11.54
C SER A 49 -4.48 -21.88 -10.84
N VAL A 50 -3.90 -20.76 -10.41
CA VAL A 50 -2.64 -20.68 -9.65
C VAL A 50 -2.87 -20.33 -8.17
N ASP A 51 -4.08 -20.57 -7.66
CA ASP A 51 -4.45 -20.42 -6.25
C ASP A 51 -4.36 -18.98 -5.71
N LEU A 52 -4.54 -17.98 -6.59
CA LEU A 52 -4.68 -16.58 -6.22
C LEU A 52 -6.17 -16.21 -6.08
N ASP A 53 -6.49 -15.42 -5.05
CA ASP A 53 -7.82 -14.85 -4.91
C ASP A 53 -7.97 -13.68 -5.90
N ALA A 54 -9.08 -13.63 -6.62
CA ALA A 54 -9.36 -12.58 -7.58
C ALA A 54 -10.79 -12.06 -7.45
N VAL A 55 -10.97 -10.77 -7.73
CA VAL A 55 -12.27 -10.11 -7.94
C VAL A 55 -12.22 -9.32 -9.23
N ARG A 56 -13.36 -9.16 -9.89
CA ARG A 56 -13.44 -8.50 -11.18
C ARG A 56 -14.54 -7.44 -11.19
N PHE A 57 -14.29 -6.36 -11.93
CA PHE A 57 -15.19 -5.23 -12.09
C PHE A 57 -15.25 -4.85 -13.57
N GLY A 58 -16.45 -4.62 -14.10
CA GLY A 58 -16.66 -4.18 -15.47
C GLY A 58 -16.47 -2.67 -15.67
N SER A 59 -16.20 -1.91 -14.60
CA SER A 59 -15.98 -0.47 -14.67
C SER A 59 -15.25 0.07 -13.47
N THR A 60 -14.57 1.21 -13.67
CA THR A 60 -13.95 1.98 -12.59
C THR A 60 -14.95 2.49 -11.55
N GLN A 61 -16.20 2.78 -11.97
CA GLN A 61 -17.25 3.23 -11.05
C GLN A 61 -17.71 2.12 -10.10
N GLU A 62 -17.81 0.90 -10.61
CA GLU A 62 -18.14 -0.27 -9.81
C GLU A 62 -17.06 -0.53 -8.76
N LEU A 63 -15.80 -0.54 -9.17
CA LEU A 63 -14.65 -0.66 -8.26
C LEU A 63 -14.68 0.40 -7.15
N LEU A 64 -14.89 1.67 -7.50
CA LEU A 64 -14.84 2.76 -6.52
C LEU A 64 -15.97 2.72 -5.47
N ARG A 65 -17.03 1.96 -5.71
CA ARG A 65 -18.16 1.73 -4.78
C ARG A 65 -18.01 0.46 -3.96
N ALA A 66 -17.14 -0.45 -4.41
CA ALA A 66 -16.98 -1.74 -3.75
C ALA A 66 -16.19 -1.59 -2.44
N PRO A 67 -16.63 -2.24 -1.35
CA PRO A 67 -15.85 -2.35 -0.12
C PRO A 67 -14.74 -3.38 -0.30
N LEU A 68 -13.55 -2.94 -0.71
CA LEU A 68 -12.41 -3.83 -0.87
C LEU A 68 -11.76 -4.14 0.46
N PRO A 69 -11.42 -5.41 0.75
CA PRO A 69 -10.68 -5.76 1.95
C PRO A 69 -9.23 -5.26 1.86
N ASP A 70 -8.68 -4.84 3.00
CA ASP A 70 -7.28 -4.43 3.10
C ASP A 70 -6.35 -5.64 3.17
N ARG A 71 -6.08 -6.25 2.01
CA ARG A 71 -5.23 -7.44 1.82
C ARG A 71 -4.06 -7.13 0.90
N PRO A 72 -2.94 -7.86 1.01
CA PRO A 72 -1.88 -7.81 0.00
C PRO A 72 -2.45 -8.08 -1.41
N GLY A 73 -1.83 -7.52 -2.44
CA GLY A 73 -2.23 -7.79 -3.83
C GLY A 73 -1.97 -6.62 -4.77
N CYS A 74 -2.63 -6.66 -5.93
CA CYS A 74 -2.47 -5.61 -6.94
C CYS A 74 -3.75 -5.39 -7.75
N PHE A 75 -3.76 -4.30 -8.50
CA PHE A 75 -4.75 -4.05 -9.54
C PHE A 75 -4.21 -4.51 -10.90
N ILE A 76 -5.07 -5.11 -11.71
CA ILE A 76 -4.90 -5.26 -13.16
C ILE A 76 -5.96 -4.37 -13.80
N LEU A 77 -5.53 -3.33 -14.51
CA LEU A 77 -6.43 -2.29 -15.04
C LEU A 77 -6.31 -2.21 -16.56
N ASP A 78 -7.43 -2.24 -17.27
CA ASP A 78 -7.42 -1.74 -18.64
C ASP A 78 -7.24 -0.22 -18.62
N VAL A 79 -6.50 0.28 -19.60
CA VAL A 79 -6.27 1.72 -19.75
C VAL A 79 -7.48 2.40 -20.34
N ARG A 80 -8.14 1.75 -21.33
CA ARG A 80 -9.27 2.35 -22.09
C ARG A 80 -10.59 1.74 -21.67
N MET A 81 -11.23 2.37 -20.72
CA MET A 81 -12.58 2.01 -20.28
C MET A 81 -13.56 3.18 -20.48
N PRO A 82 -14.84 2.92 -20.70
CA PRO A 82 -15.85 3.97 -20.75
C PRO A 82 -15.90 4.78 -19.45
N GLY A 83 -15.97 6.10 -19.58
CA GLY A 83 -16.03 7.03 -18.45
C GLY A 83 -14.65 7.36 -17.90
N LEU A 84 -14.25 6.79 -16.78
CA LEU A 84 -12.95 7.04 -16.14
C LEU A 84 -11.92 6.04 -16.65
N SER A 85 -10.86 6.54 -17.29
CA SER A 85 -9.76 5.69 -17.79
C SER A 85 -8.95 5.07 -16.64
N GLY A 86 -8.21 3.98 -16.94
CA GLY A 86 -7.31 3.36 -15.98
C GLY A 86 -6.23 4.30 -15.43
N LEU A 87 -5.70 5.21 -16.25
CA LEU A 87 -4.71 6.21 -15.81
C LEU A 87 -5.31 7.26 -14.85
N GLU A 88 -6.55 7.68 -15.10
CA GLU A 88 -7.24 8.58 -14.17
C GLU A 88 -7.58 7.87 -12.87
N LEU A 89 -7.94 6.58 -12.94
CA LEU A 89 -8.15 5.75 -11.75
C LEU A 89 -6.87 5.63 -10.92
N GLN A 90 -5.71 5.37 -11.55
CA GLN A 90 -4.41 5.36 -10.88
C GLN A 90 -4.18 6.65 -10.08
N SER A 91 -4.41 7.81 -10.70
CA SER A 91 -4.27 9.11 -10.06
C SER A 91 -5.19 9.28 -8.86
N ARG A 92 -6.43 8.79 -8.94
CA ARG A 92 -7.42 8.85 -7.84
C ARG A 92 -7.06 7.92 -6.68
N LEU A 93 -6.60 6.71 -6.98
CA LEU A 93 -6.17 5.73 -5.96
C LEU A 93 -4.95 6.27 -5.19
N ALA A 94 -3.97 6.83 -5.89
CA ALA A 94 -2.82 7.49 -5.27
C ALA A 94 -3.24 8.65 -4.34
N GLY A 95 -4.21 9.47 -4.74
CA GLY A 95 -4.76 10.57 -3.93
C GLY A 95 -5.52 10.12 -2.68
N LYS A 96 -6.06 8.90 -2.67
CA LYS A 96 -6.74 8.31 -1.50
C LYS A 96 -5.78 7.59 -0.54
N GLY A 97 -4.48 7.50 -0.87
CA GLY A 97 -3.50 6.76 -0.10
C GLY A 97 -3.57 5.24 -0.29
N ASP A 98 -4.35 4.78 -1.27
CA ASP A 98 -4.35 3.37 -1.68
C ASP A 98 -3.11 3.14 -2.55
N GLY A 99 -2.02 2.75 -1.90
CA GLY A 99 -0.74 2.47 -2.55
C GLY A 99 -0.63 1.06 -3.11
N LYS A 100 -1.75 0.37 -3.35
CA LYS A 100 -1.73 -0.97 -3.95
C LYS A 100 -1.15 -0.89 -5.37
N PRO A 101 -0.18 -1.76 -5.74
CA PRO A 101 0.48 -1.77 -7.04
C PRO A 101 -0.51 -1.94 -8.20
N ILE A 102 -0.19 -1.33 -9.34
CA ILE A 102 -1.01 -1.37 -10.54
C ILE A 102 -0.21 -1.98 -11.69
N ILE A 103 -0.80 -2.93 -12.38
CA ILE A 103 -0.38 -3.48 -13.67
C ILE A 103 -1.41 -3.00 -14.70
N PHE A 104 -0.96 -2.36 -15.76
CA PHE A 104 -1.84 -2.04 -16.89
C PHE A 104 -1.85 -3.16 -17.91
N LEU A 105 -3.04 -3.49 -18.42
CA LEU A 105 -3.24 -4.45 -19.48
C LEU A 105 -4.15 -3.83 -20.55
N THR A 106 -3.63 -3.54 -21.75
CA THR A 106 -4.38 -2.79 -22.77
C THR A 106 -4.17 -3.33 -24.17
N GLY A 107 -5.22 -3.25 -25.00
CA GLY A 107 -5.13 -3.56 -26.44
C GLY A 107 -4.42 -2.49 -27.28
N TYR A 108 -4.22 -1.29 -26.74
CA TYR A 108 -3.64 -0.15 -27.44
C TYR A 108 -2.62 0.55 -26.52
N GLY A 109 -1.40 0.05 -26.53
CA GLY A 109 -0.27 0.71 -25.88
C GLY A 109 0.51 1.57 -26.85
N ASP A 110 0.54 2.88 -26.62
CA ASP A 110 1.53 3.74 -27.25
C ASP A 110 2.66 4.09 -26.26
N VAL A 111 3.81 4.49 -26.77
CA VAL A 111 4.98 4.80 -25.95
C VAL A 111 4.71 5.93 -24.96
N PRO A 112 4.06 7.06 -25.33
CA PRO A 112 3.72 8.13 -24.40
C PRO A 112 2.86 7.66 -23.22
N MET A 113 1.84 6.85 -23.49
CA MET A 113 0.92 6.31 -22.48
C MET A 113 1.64 5.36 -21.49
N THR A 114 2.47 4.46 -22.03
CA THR A 114 3.29 3.55 -21.21
C THR A 114 4.22 4.34 -20.29
N VAL A 115 4.93 5.34 -20.84
CA VAL A 115 5.83 6.21 -20.06
C VAL A 115 5.06 6.98 -18.96
N GLN A 116 3.85 7.46 -19.25
CA GLN A 116 3.02 8.14 -18.27
C GLN A 116 2.62 7.22 -17.12
N ALA A 117 2.12 6.01 -17.43
CA ALA A 117 1.74 4.99 -16.46
C ALA A 117 2.91 4.62 -15.52
N MET A 118 4.08 4.34 -16.10
CA MET A 118 5.28 3.97 -15.35
C MET A 118 5.78 5.12 -14.46
N LYS A 119 5.79 6.36 -14.97
CA LYS A 119 6.15 7.55 -14.17
C LYS A 119 5.17 7.80 -13.02
N ALA A 120 3.91 7.43 -13.18
CA ALA A 120 2.89 7.50 -12.14
C ALA A 120 2.95 6.33 -11.15
N GLY A 121 3.95 5.43 -11.26
CA GLY A 121 4.21 4.36 -10.29
C GLY A 121 3.52 3.03 -10.61
N ALA A 122 3.12 2.78 -11.86
CA ALA A 122 2.71 1.45 -12.27
C ALA A 122 3.90 0.47 -12.15
N VAL A 123 3.60 -0.77 -11.74
CA VAL A 123 4.62 -1.83 -11.65
C VAL A 123 4.95 -2.38 -13.02
N ASP A 124 3.94 -2.53 -13.86
CA ASP A 124 4.14 -3.02 -15.23
C ASP A 124 3.05 -2.51 -16.18
N PHE A 125 3.33 -2.65 -17.48
CA PHE A 125 2.44 -2.28 -18.57
C PHE A 125 2.49 -3.35 -19.67
N LEU A 126 1.41 -4.13 -19.80
CA LEU A 126 1.31 -5.27 -20.68
C LEU A 126 0.35 -4.99 -21.85
N ILE A 127 0.65 -5.52 -23.02
CA ILE A 127 -0.16 -5.34 -24.24
C ILE A 127 -0.96 -6.62 -24.51
N LYS A 128 -2.27 -6.49 -24.72
CA LYS A 128 -3.17 -7.57 -25.15
C LYS A 128 -2.88 -7.95 -26.64
N PRO A 129 -2.84 -9.24 -27.00
CA PRO A 129 -2.95 -10.41 -26.13
C PRO A 129 -1.68 -10.66 -25.33
N VAL A 130 -1.82 -10.86 -24.02
CA VAL A 130 -0.70 -11.17 -23.12
C VAL A 130 -0.55 -12.70 -22.96
N ARG A 131 0.69 -13.16 -22.82
CA ARG A 131 0.97 -14.55 -22.45
C ARG A 131 0.72 -14.74 -20.96
N ASP A 132 0.07 -15.84 -20.58
CA ASP A 132 -0.28 -16.17 -19.20
C ASP A 132 0.92 -16.02 -18.25
N GLN A 133 2.08 -16.58 -18.65
CA GLN A 133 3.28 -16.50 -17.81
C GLN A 133 3.75 -15.06 -17.59
N ALA A 134 3.70 -14.22 -18.61
CA ALA A 134 4.11 -12.81 -18.47
C ALA A 134 3.20 -12.04 -17.51
N LEU A 135 1.90 -12.32 -17.55
CA LEU A 135 0.95 -11.73 -16.60
C LEU A 135 1.19 -12.24 -15.17
N LEU A 136 1.39 -13.55 -15.00
CA LEU A 136 1.64 -14.14 -13.69
C LEU A 136 2.95 -13.63 -13.07
N ASP A 137 3.99 -13.45 -13.88
CA ASP A 137 5.27 -12.87 -13.44
C ASP A 137 5.09 -11.41 -12.95
N ALA A 138 4.33 -10.61 -13.71
CA ALA A 138 4.02 -9.23 -13.33
C ALA A 138 3.18 -9.18 -12.02
N VAL A 139 2.21 -10.08 -11.88
CA VAL A 139 1.38 -10.20 -10.65
C VAL A 139 2.24 -10.59 -9.46
N ALA A 140 3.14 -11.55 -9.60
CA ALA A 140 4.06 -11.95 -8.54
C ALA A 140 4.94 -10.77 -8.09
N ALA A 141 5.54 -10.05 -9.05
CA ALA A 141 6.36 -8.85 -8.75
C ALA A 141 5.53 -7.77 -8.04
N ALA A 142 4.30 -7.52 -8.46
CA ALA A 142 3.42 -6.56 -7.83
C ALA A 142 3.03 -6.96 -6.39
N ILE A 143 2.75 -8.23 -6.13
CA ILE A 143 2.48 -8.75 -4.78
C ILE A 143 3.69 -8.50 -3.86
N ASP A 144 4.90 -8.75 -4.34
CA ASP A 144 6.12 -8.55 -3.55
C ASP A 144 6.36 -7.05 -3.25
N VAL A 145 6.09 -6.16 -4.20
CA VAL A 145 6.10 -4.70 -3.99
C VAL A 145 5.10 -4.30 -2.90
N ASP A 146 3.86 -4.81 -2.95
CA ASP A 146 2.84 -4.47 -1.95
C ASP A 146 3.19 -5.01 -0.55
N ARG A 147 3.72 -6.24 -0.47
CA ARG A 147 4.20 -6.82 0.79
C ARG A 147 5.31 -5.97 1.41
N GLY A 148 6.29 -5.55 0.61
CA GLY A 148 7.36 -4.67 1.06
C GLY A 148 6.84 -3.32 1.57
N ARG A 149 5.91 -2.69 0.82
CA ARG A 149 5.25 -1.44 1.21
C ARG A 149 4.50 -1.58 2.54
N ARG A 150 3.69 -2.66 2.70
CA ARG A 150 2.94 -2.95 3.93
C ARG A 150 3.85 -3.20 5.12
N ALA A 151 4.91 -3.96 4.93
CA ALA A 151 5.90 -4.21 5.98
C ALA A 151 6.54 -2.89 6.44
N SER A 152 6.95 -2.02 5.52
CA SER A 152 7.51 -0.71 5.83
C SER A 152 6.50 0.20 6.54
N ALA A 153 5.23 0.20 6.10
CA ALA A 153 4.17 0.97 6.75
C ALA A 153 3.89 0.48 8.18
N ALA A 154 3.89 -0.84 8.41
CA ALA A 154 3.70 -1.42 9.74
C ALA A 154 4.86 -1.05 10.69
N VAL A 155 6.11 -1.06 10.21
CA VAL A 155 7.28 -0.60 10.98
C VAL A 155 7.14 0.87 11.35
N ALA A 156 6.76 1.73 10.38
CA ALA A 156 6.57 3.15 10.62
C ALA A 156 5.41 3.42 11.62
N ALA A 157 4.29 2.72 11.48
CA ALA A 157 3.13 2.84 12.40
C ALA A 157 3.53 2.47 13.84
N ARG A 158 4.25 1.36 14.02
CA ARG A 158 4.76 0.94 15.33
C ARG A 158 5.75 1.95 15.91
N ALA A 159 6.63 2.51 15.10
CA ALA A 159 7.58 3.54 15.54
C ALA A 159 6.84 4.81 16.00
N ILE A 160 5.78 5.22 15.27
CA ILE A 160 4.93 6.37 15.66
C ILE A 160 4.22 6.09 16.99
N GLU A 161 3.60 4.93 17.15
CA GLU A 161 2.94 4.53 18.40
C GLU A 161 3.89 4.57 19.60
N GLN A 162 5.07 4.00 19.46
CA GLN A 162 6.11 4.04 20.50
C GLN A 162 6.58 5.46 20.81
N PHE A 163 6.69 6.29 19.77
CA PHE A 163 7.10 7.69 19.92
C PHE A 163 6.03 8.54 20.61
N ASP A 164 4.76 8.35 20.27
CA ASP A 164 3.61 9.07 20.86
C ASP A 164 3.39 8.68 22.34
N ALA A 165 3.87 7.49 22.77
CA ALA A 165 3.91 7.08 24.17
C ALA A 165 4.97 7.81 25.01
N LEU A 166 5.89 8.54 24.37
CA LEU A 166 6.91 9.34 25.05
C LEU A 166 6.35 10.70 25.47
N THR A 167 6.77 11.15 26.63
CA THR A 167 6.54 12.55 27.05
C THR A 167 7.34 13.50 26.16
N ARG A 168 6.92 14.76 26.07
CA ARG A 168 7.65 15.79 25.30
C ARG A 168 9.15 15.85 25.65
N ARG A 169 9.50 15.71 26.93
CA ARG A 169 10.90 15.69 27.36
C ARG A 169 11.65 14.44 26.90
N GLU A 170 11.02 13.28 26.95
CA GLU A 170 11.59 12.05 26.42
C GLU A 170 11.79 12.11 24.90
N GLN A 171 10.87 12.73 24.16
CA GLN A 171 11.01 12.96 22.70
C GLN A 171 12.21 13.87 22.39
N GLN A 172 12.39 14.97 23.14
CA GLN A 172 13.55 15.85 22.99
C GLN A 172 14.87 15.13 23.29
N VAL A 173 14.89 14.33 24.36
CA VAL A 173 16.06 13.51 24.72
C VAL A 173 16.33 12.44 23.66
N LEU A 174 15.31 11.81 23.10
CA LEU A 174 15.46 10.84 21.99
C LEU A 174 16.12 11.48 20.78
N ARG A 175 15.60 12.63 20.32
CA ARG A 175 16.18 13.37 19.19
C ARG A 175 17.67 13.68 19.41
N ALA A 176 17.99 14.27 20.55
CA ALA A 176 19.36 14.65 20.87
C ALA A 176 20.30 13.44 21.00
N ALA A 177 19.83 12.33 21.62
CA ALA A 177 20.58 11.09 21.75
C ALA A 177 20.79 10.40 20.39
N ALA A 178 19.80 10.41 19.51
CA ALA A 178 19.92 9.89 18.14
C ALA A 178 20.90 10.73 17.29
N ALA A 179 21.00 12.03 17.55
CA ALA A 179 22.02 12.91 16.95
C ALA A 179 23.45 12.69 17.54
N GLY A 180 23.62 11.75 18.46
CA GLY A 180 24.94 11.42 19.06
C GLY A 180 25.36 12.34 20.21
N MET A 181 24.49 13.20 20.73
CA MET A 181 24.83 14.11 21.82
C MET A 181 25.09 13.36 23.15
N LEU A 182 26.12 13.80 23.88
CA LEU A 182 26.42 13.30 25.21
C LEU A 182 25.41 13.85 26.24
N ASN A 183 25.23 13.15 27.37
CA ASN A 183 24.28 13.59 28.41
C ASN A 183 24.53 15.03 28.88
N LYS A 184 25.80 15.44 29.00
CA LYS A 184 26.19 16.81 29.38
C LYS A 184 25.70 17.86 28.36
N GLN A 185 25.78 17.54 27.06
CA GLN A 185 25.34 18.41 26.00
C GLN A 185 23.80 18.52 25.98
N ILE A 186 23.12 17.37 26.13
CA ILE A 186 21.65 17.31 26.23
C ILE A 186 21.15 18.10 27.44
N ALA A 187 21.84 17.96 28.59
CA ALA A 187 21.50 18.68 29.80
C ALA A 187 21.59 20.19 29.61
N PHE A 188 22.64 20.67 28.94
CA PHE A 188 22.84 22.09 28.62
C PHE A 188 21.74 22.61 27.66
N GLU A 189 21.49 21.89 26.55
CA GLU A 189 20.48 22.26 25.54
C GLU A 189 19.06 22.34 26.13
N LEU A 190 18.71 21.39 27.00
CA LEU A 190 17.36 21.30 27.56
C LEU A 190 17.18 22.07 28.88
N GLY A 191 18.25 22.69 29.41
CA GLY A 191 18.23 23.42 30.69
C GLY A 191 17.90 22.54 31.89
N ILE A 192 18.39 21.29 31.93
CA ILE A 192 18.16 20.31 33.02
C ILE A 192 19.47 19.68 33.49
N SER A 193 19.44 18.95 34.59
CA SER A 193 20.64 18.25 35.09
C SER A 193 20.98 17.00 34.28
N GLU A 194 22.26 16.58 34.27
CA GLU A 194 22.68 15.32 33.65
C GLU A 194 21.97 14.11 34.30
N VAL A 195 21.64 14.18 35.57
CA VAL A 195 20.92 13.13 36.31
C VAL A 195 19.50 13.03 35.74
N THR A 196 18.85 14.17 35.47
CA THR A 196 17.51 14.22 34.85
C THR A 196 17.55 13.65 33.44
N VAL A 197 18.57 13.95 32.64
CA VAL A 197 18.76 13.35 31.29
C VAL A 197 18.89 11.83 31.40
N LYS A 198 19.67 11.29 32.35
CA LYS A 198 19.81 9.85 32.59
C LYS A 198 18.46 9.20 32.92
N LEU A 199 17.63 9.85 33.76
CA LEU A 199 16.28 9.37 34.08
C LEU A 199 15.37 9.32 32.84
N HIS A 200 15.32 10.41 32.06
CA HIS A 200 14.55 10.44 30.81
C HIS A 200 15.04 9.39 29.81
N ARG A 201 16.35 9.21 29.65
CA ARG A 201 16.91 8.14 28.79
C ARG A 201 16.47 6.76 29.24
N GLY A 202 16.55 6.45 30.54
CA GLY A 202 16.15 5.16 31.09
C GLY A 202 14.66 4.88 30.86
N SER A 203 13.79 5.86 31.13
CA SER A 203 12.35 5.76 30.89
C SER A 203 12.02 5.58 29.39
N MET A 204 12.60 6.43 28.54
CA MET A 204 12.43 6.39 27.09
C MET A 204 12.89 5.05 26.50
N MET A 205 14.09 4.58 26.86
CA MET A 205 14.61 3.29 26.38
C MET A 205 13.69 2.13 26.75
N LYS A 206 13.13 2.14 27.96
CA LYS A 206 12.15 1.14 28.39
C LYS A 206 10.87 1.19 27.56
N LYS A 207 10.33 2.39 27.27
CA LYS A 207 9.09 2.58 26.48
C LYS A 207 9.25 2.16 25.04
N ILE A 208 10.41 2.46 24.43
CA ILE A 208 10.73 2.11 23.03
C ILE A 208 11.18 0.63 22.92
N GLY A 209 11.58 0.00 24.03
CA GLY A 209 12.18 -1.33 24.02
C GLY A 209 13.65 -1.36 23.54
N ALA A 210 14.32 -0.20 23.55
CA ALA A 210 15.72 -0.07 23.14
C ALA A 210 16.66 -0.51 24.26
N ARG A 211 17.73 -1.22 23.91
CA ARG A 211 18.78 -1.66 24.84
C ARG A 211 20.12 -0.94 24.61
N THR A 212 20.32 -0.43 23.42
CA THR A 212 21.56 0.23 22.99
C THR A 212 21.26 1.60 22.34
N ILE A 213 22.31 2.43 22.19
CA ILE A 213 22.21 3.68 21.41
C ILE A 213 21.85 3.39 19.95
N ALA A 214 22.37 2.30 19.37
CA ALA A 214 22.03 1.90 18.01
C ALA A 214 20.54 1.59 17.86
N ASP A 215 19.89 1.04 18.89
CA ASP A 215 18.44 0.83 18.89
C ASP A 215 17.67 2.15 18.89
N LEU A 216 18.16 3.16 19.65
CA LEU A 216 17.56 4.50 19.64
C LEU A 216 17.69 5.19 18.30
N VAL A 217 18.85 5.10 17.65
CA VAL A 217 19.05 5.65 16.30
C VAL A 217 18.10 4.99 15.32
N ARG A 218 18.02 3.66 15.32
CA ARG A 218 17.06 2.93 14.45
C ARG A 218 15.62 3.32 14.73
N ALA A 219 15.22 3.43 15.98
CA ALA A 219 13.87 3.87 16.34
C ALA A 219 13.58 5.30 15.86
N TRP A 220 14.53 6.21 15.95
CA TRP A 220 14.42 7.55 15.44
C TRP A 220 14.35 7.59 13.90
N GLU A 221 15.19 6.82 13.22
CA GLU A 221 15.25 6.77 11.76
C GLU A 221 14.01 6.12 11.14
N SER A 222 13.37 5.18 11.83
CA SER A 222 12.10 4.57 11.38
C SER A 222 10.90 5.50 11.49
N LEU A 223 11.01 6.63 12.19
CA LEU A 223 9.95 7.65 12.19
C LEU A 223 9.90 8.40 10.85
N PRO A 224 8.71 8.62 10.29
CA PRO A 224 8.54 9.48 9.13
C PRO A 224 9.07 10.91 9.39
N ALA A 225 9.64 11.55 8.37
CA ALA A 225 10.18 12.91 8.48
C ALA A 225 9.19 13.92 9.10
N PRO A 226 7.89 13.97 8.73
CA PRO A 226 6.93 14.87 9.35
C PRO A 226 6.74 14.68 10.86
N VAL A 227 6.99 13.47 11.39
CA VAL A 227 6.91 13.20 12.84
C VAL A 227 8.19 13.67 13.53
N ARG A 228 9.35 13.42 12.93
CA ARG A 228 10.65 13.88 13.45
C ARG A 228 10.73 15.40 13.53
N ASP A 229 10.17 16.09 12.54
CA ASP A 229 10.20 17.56 12.43
C ASP A 229 9.31 18.26 13.49
N ARG A 230 8.38 17.55 14.14
CA ARG A 230 7.55 18.08 15.24
C ARG A 230 8.34 18.29 16.53
N VAL A 231 9.49 17.65 16.69
CA VAL A 231 10.31 17.75 17.91
C VAL A 231 11.26 18.93 17.80
N ALA A 232 10.90 20.06 18.41
CA ALA A 232 11.82 21.17 18.62
C ALA A 232 12.70 20.87 19.88
N ILE A 233 13.99 21.13 19.82
CA ILE A 233 14.89 21.15 20.99
C ILE A 233 14.82 22.53 21.63
#